data_774563fd6eb965dca6216904542a93c4
#
_entry.id   774563fd6eb965dca6216904542a93c4
#
_cell.length_a   1.000
_cell.length_b   1.000
_cell.length_c   1.000
_cell.angle_alpha   90.00
_cell.angle_beta   90.00
_cell.angle_gamma   90.00
#
_symmetry.space_group_name_H-M   'P 1'
#
loop_
_entity.id
_entity.type
_entity.pdbx_description
1 polymer ?
#
loop_
_entity_poly.entity_id
_entity_poly.type
_entity_poly.pdbx_seq_one_letter_code
_entity_poly.pdbx_strand_id
1 'polypeptide(L)'
;MDDSTITYAGPAAKAPSDRVTETYEVPVVMPGMWDCHGHFLGVTRLDLAEVMRTPIAVSAARIVGDAYAALMAGFTSIREPGGLGVYLARVINEGLAVGPHVYGAGAILSQTAGHADIHEYPLKWIHDLAEQEGFIHVCDGIDGCLVATRTQLRLGAAFIKVCASGGVLSQLDDPIHQQFRDDELEAIVGEAERFDRVVAAHCHGKPGIIAALNAGCRTIEHGTYLDEEAADAMIAKNAVLVPTRYIVDRLVGFGRERGVPDYAMRKIEAMADQHKAALQIAIEKGVTIALGTDIATSGEDTVAPWGTHGSELRHLVDAGLEPLAAIQTATANGPLSLGRQAPQAGRLAEGFVADVIAVAEDPVGNIDVLAEPKNVTHVWKSGMLYKQPA
;
A
#
# COMPACT_ATOMS: atom_id res chain seq x y z
N MET A 1 22.06 16.34 5.56
CA MET A 1 21.77 15.54 4.37
C MET A 1 22.67 16.08 3.26
N ASP A 2 23.21 15.21 2.45
CA ASP A 2 24.01 15.57 1.27
C ASP A 2 23.42 14.80 0.08
N ASP A 3 22.97 15.50 -0.94
CA ASP A 3 22.16 14.94 -2.01
C ASP A 3 20.99 14.07 -1.48
N SER A 4 20.96 12.80 -1.87
CA SER A 4 19.86 11.87 -1.54
C SER A 4 20.03 11.08 -0.23
N THR A 5 21.11 11.30 0.54
CA THR A 5 21.44 10.50 1.73
C THR A 5 21.58 11.33 3.01
N ILE A 6 21.26 10.69 4.13
CA ILE A 6 21.52 11.22 5.49
C ILE A 6 23.00 10.98 5.78
N THR A 7 23.76 12.03 5.98
CA THR A 7 25.20 11.97 6.28
C THR A 7 25.50 11.98 7.78
N TYR A 8 24.54 12.43 8.58
CA TYR A 8 24.65 12.44 10.05
C TYR A 8 23.25 12.45 10.68
N ALA A 9 23.08 11.68 11.73
CA ALA A 9 21.93 11.70 12.61
C ALA A 9 22.38 11.59 14.06
N GLY A 10 22.23 12.67 14.85
CA GLY A 10 22.70 12.70 16.23
C GLY A 10 22.70 14.11 16.83
N PRO A 11 23.32 14.30 18.02
CA PRO A 11 23.35 15.59 18.70
C PRO A 11 23.94 16.72 17.86
N ALA A 12 23.28 17.88 17.80
CA ALA A 12 23.69 19.05 17.01
C ALA A 12 25.15 19.48 17.27
N ALA A 13 25.64 19.39 18.52
CA ALA A 13 27.01 19.72 18.89
C ALA A 13 28.10 18.86 18.22
N LYS A 14 27.72 17.74 17.62
CA LYS A 14 28.63 16.82 16.90
C LYS A 14 28.40 16.83 15.40
N ALA A 15 27.44 17.64 14.92
CA ALA A 15 27.14 17.71 13.51
C ALA A 15 28.29 18.34 12.72
N PRO A 16 28.65 17.82 11.52
CA PRO A 16 29.61 18.48 10.63
C PRO A 16 29.11 19.85 10.26
N SER A 17 29.95 20.89 10.36
CA SER A 17 29.57 22.29 10.09
C SER A 17 30.15 22.87 8.82
N ASP A 18 31.13 22.21 8.21
CA ASP A 18 31.94 22.73 7.11
C ASP A 18 31.27 22.73 5.74
N ARG A 19 30.07 22.12 5.61
CA ARG A 19 29.32 22.02 4.36
C ARG A 19 27.83 22.35 4.49
N VAL A 20 27.42 22.99 5.60
CA VAL A 20 26.00 23.33 5.81
C VAL A 20 25.64 24.54 4.95
N THR A 21 24.68 24.35 4.03
CA THR A 21 24.15 25.40 3.16
C THR A 21 22.85 26.00 3.71
N GLU A 22 22.03 25.18 4.34
CA GLU A 22 20.73 25.57 4.90
C GLU A 22 20.50 24.86 6.24
N THR A 23 19.81 25.54 7.17
CA THR A 23 19.44 25.00 8.48
C THR A 23 17.97 25.29 8.75
N TYR A 24 17.24 24.28 9.17
CA TYR A 24 15.84 24.38 9.56
C TYR A 24 15.71 23.97 11.03
N GLU A 25 15.11 24.85 11.84
CA GLU A 25 14.75 24.55 13.21
C GLU A 25 13.28 24.14 13.27
N VAL A 26 13.01 22.93 13.69
CA VAL A 26 11.67 22.33 13.70
C VAL A 26 11.41 21.59 15.00
N PRO A 27 10.14 21.51 15.48
CA PRO A 27 9.82 20.88 16.75
C PRO A 27 10.17 19.39 16.80
N VAL A 28 9.80 18.64 15.77
CA VAL A 28 10.01 17.20 15.68
C VAL A 28 10.40 16.82 14.27
N VAL A 29 11.35 15.92 14.16
CA VAL A 29 11.83 15.33 12.90
C VAL A 29 11.63 13.82 12.94
N MET A 30 11.13 13.23 11.87
CA MET A 30 10.98 11.80 11.71
C MET A 30 11.27 11.36 10.28
N PRO A 31 11.48 10.05 10.04
CA PRO A 31 11.60 9.56 8.65
C PRO A 31 10.34 9.88 7.85
N GLY A 32 10.49 10.06 6.54
CA GLY A 32 9.37 10.08 5.63
C GLY A 32 8.54 8.80 5.74
N MET A 33 7.21 8.95 5.69
CA MET A 33 6.28 7.84 5.90
C MET A 33 6.08 7.00 4.64
N TRP A 34 5.69 5.74 4.87
CA TRP A 34 5.34 4.73 3.89
C TRP A 34 3.87 4.37 3.99
N ASP A 35 3.19 4.31 2.86
CA ASP A 35 1.94 3.57 2.72
C ASP A 35 2.18 2.35 1.81
N CYS A 36 1.99 1.16 2.35
CA CYS A 36 2.27 -0.09 1.64
C CYS A 36 1.08 -0.64 0.85
N HIS A 37 -0.03 0.11 0.78
CA HIS A 37 -1.24 -0.30 0.07
C HIS A 37 -2.09 0.90 -0.33
N GLY A 38 -1.78 1.51 -1.45
CA GLY A 38 -2.60 2.56 -2.07
C GLY A 38 -2.70 2.32 -3.58
N HIS A 39 -3.84 2.67 -4.20
CA HIS A 39 -4.13 2.38 -5.59
C HIS A 39 -4.27 3.65 -6.44
N PHE A 40 -3.34 3.89 -7.33
CA PHE A 40 -3.41 5.00 -8.31
C PHE A 40 -4.32 4.62 -9.48
N LEU A 41 -5.64 4.55 -9.24
CA LEU A 41 -6.64 4.20 -10.25
C LEU A 41 -7.14 5.41 -11.05
N GLY A 42 -7.13 6.60 -10.48
CA GLY A 42 -7.65 7.81 -11.11
C GLY A 42 -9.17 7.81 -11.31
N VAL A 43 -9.90 7.01 -10.52
CA VAL A 43 -11.36 6.97 -10.49
C VAL A 43 -11.90 7.77 -9.31
N THR A 44 -13.14 8.24 -9.38
CA THR A 44 -13.74 9.10 -8.34
C THR A 44 -14.72 8.37 -7.43
N ARG A 45 -15.06 7.13 -7.75
CA ARG A 45 -15.94 6.27 -6.95
C ARG A 45 -15.30 4.91 -6.74
N LEU A 46 -15.53 4.34 -5.57
CA LEU A 46 -15.04 3.01 -5.22
C LEU A 46 -16.00 1.94 -5.76
N ASP A 47 -15.90 1.73 -7.07
CA ASP A 47 -16.64 0.75 -7.87
C ASP A 47 -15.66 0.23 -8.94
N LEU A 48 -15.36 -1.07 -8.93
CA LEU A 48 -14.41 -1.65 -9.89
C LEU A 48 -14.84 -1.43 -11.35
N ALA A 49 -16.15 -1.39 -11.62
CA ALA A 49 -16.66 -1.10 -12.95
C ALA A 49 -16.32 0.32 -13.45
N GLU A 50 -16.03 1.26 -12.55
CA GLU A 50 -15.64 2.62 -12.90
C GLU A 50 -14.31 2.67 -13.66
N VAL A 51 -13.41 1.72 -13.40
CA VAL A 51 -12.14 1.60 -14.12
C VAL A 51 -12.37 1.35 -15.61
N MET A 52 -13.37 0.51 -15.94
CA MET A 52 -13.74 0.24 -17.36
C MET A 52 -14.39 1.44 -18.05
N ARG A 53 -15.02 2.33 -17.29
CA ARG A 53 -15.75 3.50 -17.81
C ARG A 53 -14.88 4.74 -17.93
N THR A 54 -13.81 4.84 -17.13
CA THR A 54 -12.96 6.02 -17.10
C THR A 54 -11.86 5.92 -18.15
N PRO A 55 -11.77 6.86 -19.10
CA PRO A 55 -10.67 6.86 -20.05
C PRO A 55 -9.31 6.94 -19.35
N ILE A 56 -8.36 6.09 -19.73
CA ILE A 56 -7.04 5.98 -19.09
C ILE A 56 -6.29 7.33 -19.01
N ALA A 57 -6.46 8.19 -20.02
CA ALA A 57 -5.86 9.52 -20.03
C ALA A 57 -6.41 10.43 -18.92
N VAL A 58 -7.70 10.25 -18.52
CA VAL A 58 -8.31 10.96 -17.40
C VAL A 58 -7.76 10.43 -16.09
N SER A 59 -7.69 9.11 -15.95
CA SER A 59 -7.08 8.45 -14.79
C SER A 59 -5.64 8.89 -14.58
N ALA A 60 -4.82 8.86 -15.65
CA ALA A 60 -3.43 9.28 -15.61
C ALA A 60 -3.26 10.75 -15.18
N ALA A 61 -4.15 11.65 -15.60
CA ALA A 61 -4.10 13.05 -15.17
C ALA A 61 -4.46 13.23 -13.68
N ARG A 62 -5.43 12.46 -13.18
CA ARG A 62 -5.89 12.55 -11.77
C ARG A 62 -4.84 12.03 -10.78
N ILE A 63 -4.21 10.90 -11.08
CA ILE A 63 -3.22 10.28 -10.16
C ILE A 63 -1.99 11.17 -9.91
N VAL A 64 -1.69 12.14 -10.76
CA VAL A 64 -0.62 13.12 -10.49
C VAL A 64 -0.99 14.00 -9.28
N GLY A 65 -2.26 14.43 -9.20
CA GLY A 65 -2.77 15.15 -8.03
C GLY A 65 -2.79 14.29 -6.77
N ASP A 66 -3.16 13.02 -6.90
CA ASP A 66 -3.19 12.05 -5.80
C ASP A 66 -1.78 11.84 -5.23
N ALA A 67 -0.78 11.65 -6.09
CA ALA A 67 0.61 11.52 -5.69
C ALA A 67 1.14 12.78 -4.98
N TYR A 68 0.78 13.95 -5.48
CA TYR A 68 1.14 15.21 -4.84
C TYR A 68 0.53 15.30 -3.43
N ALA A 69 -0.76 14.97 -3.27
CA ALA A 69 -1.45 14.98 -1.99
C ALA A 69 -0.80 14.02 -0.97
N ALA A 70 -0.42 12.81 -1.39
CA ALA A 70 0.30 11.86 -0.56
C ALA A 70 1.64 12.42 -0.07
N LEU A 71 2.46 12.99 -0.97
CA LEU A 71 3.75 13.57 -0.61
C LEU A 71 3.58 14.75 0.36
N MET A 72 2.60 15.64 0.12
CA MET A 72 2.33 16.80 0.99
C MET A 72 1.81 16.39 2.38
N ALA A 73 1.28 15.18 2.52
CA ALA A 73 0.92 14.58 3.79
C ALA A 73 2.10 13.88 4.50
N GLY A 74 3.32 13.91 3.91
CA GLY A 74 4.52 13.32 4.50
C GLY A 74 4.76 11.86 4.13
N PHE A 75 3.95 11.29 3.23
CA PHE A 75 4.17 9.94 2.68
C PHE A 75 5.15 10.04 1.51
N THR A 76 6.42 9.80 1.81
CA THR A 76 7.51 9.87 0.82
C THR A 76 7.63 8.62 -0.02
N SER A 77 6.97 7.54 0.37
CA SER A 77 6.96 6.26 -0.36
C SER A 77 5.58 5.63 -0.35
N ILE A 78 5.13 5.17 -1.50
CA ILE A 78 3.89 4.42 -1.69
C ILE A 78 4.20 3.10 -2.40
N ARG A 79 3.79 1.98 -1.80
CA ARG A 79 3.71 0.69 -2.48
C ARG A 79 2.31 0.57 -3.07
N GLU A 80 2.23 0.38 -4.38
CA GLU A 80 0.98 0.37 -5.12
C GLU A 80 0.68 -1.02 -5.64
N PRO A 81 -0.25 -1.76 -4.98
CA PRO A 81 -0.56 -3.15 -5.32
C PRO A 81 -1.61 -3.27 -6.43
N GLY A 82 -1.57 -2.43 -7.42
CA GLY A 82 -2.43 -2.48 -8.60
C GLY A 82 -2.97 -1.11 -9.00
N GLY A 83 -2.72 -0.74 -10.25
CA GLY A 83 -3.11 0.54 -10.82
C GLY A 83 -2.06 1.06 -11.81
N LEU A 84 -2.00 2.38 -11.95
CA LEU A 84 -1.10 3.05 -12.89
C LEU A 84 0.25 3.45 -12.25
N GLY A 85 0.56 2.93 -11.06
CA GLY A 85 1.74 3.31 -10.28
C GLY A 85 3.07 3.04 -10.98
N VAL A 86 3.19 2.00 -11.79
CA VAL A 86 4.40 1.72 -12.58
C VAL A 86 4.71 2.87 -13.55
N TYR A 87 3.68 3.42 -14.21
CA TYR A 87 3.82 4.55 -15.13
C TYR A 87 4.05 5.86 -14.39
N LEU A 88 3.31 6.07 -13.29
CA LEU A 88 3.46 7.24 -12.44
C LEU A 88 4.87 7.34 -11.83
N ALA A 89 5.42 6.21 -11.36
CA ALA A 89 6.79 6.12 -10.86
C ALA A 89 7.80 6.62 -11.90
N ARG A 90 7.63 6.25 -13.16
CA ARG A 90 8.49 6.69 -14.25
C ARG A 90 8.44 8.20 -14.43
N VAL A 91 7.25 8.78 -14.49
CA VAL A 91 7.05 10.24 -14.69
C VAL A 91 7.62 11.04 -13.52
N ILE A 92 7.47 10.54 -12.29
CA ILE A 92 8.06 11.16 -11.08
C ILE A 92 9.59 11.06 -11.12
N ASN A 93 10.16 9.92 -11.50
CA ASN A 93 11.61 9.72 -11.59
C ASN A 93 12.26 10.55 -12.71
N GLU A 94 11.52 10.86 -13.78
CA GLU A 94 11.92 11.79 -14.83
C GLU A 94 11.86 13.28 -14.38
N GLY A 95 11.32 13.56 -13.19
CA GLY A 95 11.15 14.91 -12.65
C GLY A 95 10.01 15.70 -13.28
N LEU A 96 9.11 15.04 -14.02
CA LEU A 96 7.99 15.67 -14.73
C LEU A 96 6.72 15.76 -13.87
N ALA A 97 6.66 15.02 -12.75
CA ALA A 97 5.62 15.15 -11.74
C ALA A 97 6.22 15.13 -10.33
N VAL A 98 5.53 15.80 -9.41
CA VAL A 98 5.88 15.79 -7.98
C VAL A 98 5.06 14.72 -7.27
N GLY A 99 5.72 13.82 -6.55
CA GLY A 99 5.08 12.74 -5.81
C GLY A 99 6.09 11.91 -4.99
N PRO A 100 5.63 10.90 -4.27
CA PRO A 100 6.47 9.99 -3.49
C PRO A 100 7.34 9.09 -4.37
N HIS A 101 8.21 8.29 -3.77
CA HIS A 101 8.71 7.08 -4.42
C HIS A 101 7.54 6.13 -4.60
N VAL A 102 7.27 5.67 -5.82
CA VAL A 102 6.19 4.74 -6.11
C VAL A 102 6.76 3.38 -6.49
N TYR A 103 6.35 2.34 -5.75
CA TYR A 103 6.69 0.95 -6.00
C TYR A 103 5.44 0.24 -6.50
N GLY A 104 5.25 0.20 -7.81
CA GLY A 104 4.04 -0.35 -8.44
C GLY A 104 4.15 -1.84 -8.73
N ALA A 105 3.05 -2.58 -8.59
CA ALA A 105 2.92 -3.98 -9.01
C ALA A 105 2.50 -4.12 -10.48
N GLY A 106 2.00 -3.06 -11.10
CA GLY A 106 1.27 -3.14 -12.36
C GLY A 106 -0.13 -3.72 -12.13
N ALA A 107 -0.55 -4.68 -12.95
CA ALA A 107 -1.86 -5.29 -12.80
C ALA A 107 -1.95 -6.27 -11.63
N ILE A 108 -3.12 -6.32 -11.00
CA ILE A 108 -3.48 -7.34 -10.02
C ILE A 108 -3.74 -8.66 -10.75
N LEU A 109 -3.07 -9.74 -10.36
CA LEU A 109 -3.33 -11.08 -10.89
C LEU A 109 -4.51 -11.71 -10.14
N SER A 110 -5.51 -12.18 -10.88
CA SER A 110 -6.69 -12.85 -10.35
C SER A 110 -7.07 -14.03 -11.26
N GLN A 111 -7.67 -15.06 -10.69
CA GLN A 111 -8.29 -16.10 -11.49
C GLN A 111 -9.61 -15.63 -12.13
N THR A 112 -10.10 -16.32 -13.14
CA THR A 112 -11.48 -16.15 -13.65
C THR A 112 -12.48 -16.36 -12.50
N ALA A 113 -13.48 -15.50 -12.40
CA ALA A 113 -14.45 -15.41 -11.31
C ALA A 113 -13.81 -15.04 -9.94
N GLY A 114 -12.58 -14.52 -9.93
CA GLY A 114 -11.89 -14.05 -8.74
C GLY A 114 -12.18 -12.59 -8.41
N HIS A 115 -11.51 -12.10 -7.33
CA HIS A 115 -11.76 -10.76 -6.78
C HIS A 115 -11.49 -9.62 -7.78
N ALA A 116 -10.47 -9.73 -8.61
CA ALA A 116 -10.16 -8.72 -9.60
C ALA A 116 -10.74 -9.04 -11.00
N ASP A 117 -11.63 -10.02 -11.13
CA ASP A 117 -12.46 -10.20 -12.32
C ASP A 117 -13.72 -9.34 -12.18
N ILE A 118 -13.89 -8.34 -13.03
CA ILE A 118 -15.05 -7.43 -12.97
C ILE A 118 -16.24 -8.12 -13.59
N HIS A 119 -16.99 -8.86 -12.78
CA HIS A 119 -18.06 -9.78 -13.18
C HIS A 119 -19.21 -9.13 -13.96
N GLU A 120 -19.35 -7.81 -13.93
CA GLU A 120 -20.39 -7.05 -14.63
C GLU A 120 -20.12 -6.89 -16.14
N TYR A 121 -18.89 -7.21 -16.58
CA TYR A 121 -18.48 -7.09 -17.97
C TYR A 121 -18.21 -8.45 -18.60
N PRO A 122 -18.38 -8.58 -19.94
CA PRO A 122 -17.97 -9.78 -20.66
C PRO A 122 -16.48 -10.09 -20.40
N LEU A 123 -16.16 -11.35 -20.09
CA LEU A 123 -14.81 -11.79 -19.77
C LEU A 123 -13.76 -11.37 -20.83
N LYS A 124 -14.17 -11.39 -22.11
CA LYS A 124 -13.29 -10.92 -23.19
C LYS A 124 -12.83 -9.47 -22.99
N TRP A 125 -13.68 -8.58 -22.49
CA TRP A 125 -13.32 -7.18 -22.26
C TRP A 125 -12.31 -7.05 -21.12
N ILE A 126 -12.40 -7.93 -20.11
CA ILE A 126 -11.44 -7.98 -19.02
C ILE A 126 -10.06 -8.44 -19.53
N HIS A 127 -10.02 -9.42 -20.42
CA HIS A 127 -8.78 -9.82 -21.09
C HIS A 127 -8.22 -8.71 -22.00
N ASP A 128 -9.07 -8.03 -22.76
CA ASP A 128 -8.65 -6.89 -23.60
C ASP A 128 -8.07 -5.75 -22.73
N LEU A 129 -8.60 -5.53 -21.52
CA LEU A 129 -8.03 -4.57 -20.56
C LEU A 129 -6.64 -4.97 -20.09
N ALA A 130 -6.41 -6.24 -19.82
CA ALA A 130 -5.09 -6.75 -19.44
C ALA A 130 -4.05 -6.54 -20.57
N GLU A 131 -4.44 -6.76 -21.83
CA GLU A 131 -3.59 -6.51 -23.00
C GLU A 131 -3.23 -5.02 -23.19
N GLN A 132 -4.10 -4.12 -22.75
CA GLN A 132 -3.88 -2.67 -22.77
C GLN A 132 -3.09 -2.16 -21.54
N GLU A 133 -2.43 -3.06 -20.82
CA GLU A 133 -1.65 -2.72 -19.61
C GLU A 133 -2.52 -2.08 -18.51
N GLY A 134 -3.75 -2.61 -18.36
CA GLY A 134 -4.70 -2.23 -17.33
C GLY A 134 -4.27 -2.67 -15.92
N PHE A 135 -5.08 -2.32 -14.91
CA PHE A 135 -4.76 -2.66 -13.52
C PHE A 135 -5.16 -4.08 -13.09
N ILE A 136 -5.81 -4.84 -13.97
CA ILE A 136 -6.24 -6.22 -13.73
C ILE A 136 -5.67 -7.14 -14.83
N HIS A 137 -5.24 -8.33 -14.44
CA HIS A 137 -4.84 -9.39 -15.35
C HIS A 137 -5.42 -10.73 -14.87
N VAL A 138 -6.52 -11.15 -15.50
CA VAL A 138 -7.14 -12.45 -15.21
C VAL A 138 -6.32 -13.55 -15.88
N CYS A 139 -5.90 -14.55 -15.10
CA CYS A 139 -5.08 -15.66 -15.56
C CYS A 139 -5.43 -16.94 -14.83
N ASP A 140 -5.44 -18.06 -15.55
CA ASP A 140 -5.77 -19.40 -15.07
C ASP A 140 -4.72 -20.40 -15.52
N GLY A 141 -4.46 -21.39 -14.68
CA GLY A 141 -3.47 -22.42 -14.89
C GLY A 141 -2.03 -21.90 -14.79
N ILE A 142 -1.08 -22.81 -14.57
CA ILE A 142 0.34 -22.46 -14.36
C ILE A 142 0.88 -21.63 -15.52
N ASP A 143 0.62 -22.02 -16.77
CA ASP A 143 1.15 -21.31 -17.94
C ASP A 143 0.58 -19.89 -18.04
N GLY A 144 -0.72 -19.69 -17.77
CA GLY A 144 -1.36 -18.38 -17.74
C GLY A 144 -0.78 -17.49 -16.65
N CYS A 145 -0.59 -18.04 -15.45
CA CYS A 145 0.03 -17.34 -14.31
C CYS A 145 1.47 -16.91 -14.60
N LEU A 146 2.27 -17.78 -15.26
CA LEU A 146 3.63 -17.42 -15.66
C LEU A 146 3.67 -16.29 -16.68
N VAL A 147 2.77 -16.31 -17.68
CA VAL A 147 2.65 -15.24 -18.68
C VAL A 147 2.26 -13.94 -18.01
N ALA A 148 1.23 -13.94 -17.14
CA ALA A 148 0.76 -12.78 -16.43
C ALA A 148 1.86 -12.17 -15.54
N THR A 149 2.58 -13.00 -14.78
CA THR A 149 3.71 -12.56 -13.91
C THR A 149 4.80 -11.90 -14.75
N ARG A 150 5.24 -12.55 -15.84
CA ARG A 150 6.28 -12.02 -16.74
C ARG A 150 5.86 -10.72 -17.41
N THR A 151 4.57 -10.56 -17.69
CA THR A 151 4.03 -9.30 -18.23
C THR A 151 4.25 -8.15 -17.25
N GLN A 152 3.93 -8.34 -15.97
CA GLN A 152 4.16 -7.29 -14.97
C GLN A 152 5.66 -7.02 -14.76
N LEU A 153 6.48 -8.05 -14.72
CA LEU A 153 7.96 -7.91 -14.63
C LEU A 153 8.52 -7.13 -15.83
N ARG A 154 8.01 -7.38 -17.05
CA ARG A 154 8.39 -6.62 -18.26
C ARG A 154 8.03 -5.14 -18.17
N LEU A 155 6.92 -4.79 -17.50
CA LEU A 155 6.52 -3.40 -17.27
C LEU A 155 7.41 -2.70 -16.23
N GLY A 156 8.22 -3.43 -15.48
CA GLY A 156 9.09 -2.90 -14.43
C GLY A 156 8.45 -2.94 -13.05
N ALA A 157 7.50 -3.84 -12.81
CA ALA A 157 6.89 -4.03 -11.50
C ALA A 157 7.95 -4.24 -10.40
N ALA A 158 7.77 -3.52 -9.29
CA ALA A 158 8.63 -3.62 -8.11
C ALA A 158 8.33 -4.89 -7.28
N PHE A 159 7.12 -5.42 -7.39
CA PHE A 159 6.63 -6.66 -6.80
C PHE A 159 5.42 -7.15 -7.59
N ILE A 160 4.94 -8.35 -7.31
CA ILE A 160 3.75 -8.92 -7.94
C ILE A 160 2.57 -8.89 -6.95
N LYS A 161 1.36 -8.57 -7.40
CA LYS A 161 0.14 -8.63 -6.60
C LYS A 161 -0.78 -9.73 -7.09
N VAL A 162 -1.26 -10.56 -6.16
CA VAL A 162 -2.25 -11.61 -6.43
C VAL A 162 -3.48 -11.45 -5.54
N CYS A 163 -4.62 -11.97 -5.99
CA CYS A 163 -5.80 -12.20 -5.15
C CYS A 163 -5.81 -13.67 -4.70
N ALA A 164 -5.38 -13.94 -3.48
CA ALA A 164 -5.37 -15.30 -2.93
C ALA A 164 -6.67 -15.67 -2.21
N SER A 165 -7.56 -14.70 -1.94
CA SER A 165 -8.95 -14.95 -1.52
C SER A 165 -9.91 -14.05 -2.27
N GLY A 166 -11.20 -14.32 -2.15
CA GLY A 166 -12.25 -13.40 -2.58
C GLY A 166 -12.19 -12.08 -1.82
N GLY A 167 -12.96 -11.08 -2.26
CA GLY A 167 -12.91 -9.73 -1.69
C GLY A 167 -14.26 -9.04 -1.56
N VAL A 168 -14.19 -7.78 -1.15
CA VAL A 168 -15.37 -6.96 -0.85
C VAL A 168 -15.97 -6.33 -2.11
N LEU A 169 -15.13 -5.75 -2.98
CA LEU A 169 -15.57 -4.95 -4.12
C LEU A 169 -15.95 -5.77 -5.36
N SER A 170 -15.79 -7.08 -5.33
CA SER A 170 -16.24 -8.01 -6.37
C SER A 170 -17.63 -8.55 -6.08
N GLN A 171 -18.41 -8.82 -7.12
CA GLN A 171 -19.84 -9.11 -6.96
C GLN A 171 -20.14 -10.56 -6.55
N LEU A 172 -19.49 -11.55 -7.21
CA LEU A 172 -19.89 -12.96 -7.14
C LEU A 172 -19.06 -13.84 -6.20
N ASP A 173 -17.84 -13.43 -5.87
CA ASP A 173 -16.96 -14.19 -5.00
C ASP A 173 -17.24 -13.95 -3.50
N ASP A 174 -16.68 -14.80 -2.65
CA ASP A 174 -16.80 -14.67 -1.20
C ASP A 174 -15.41 -14.42 -0.58
N PRO A 175 -15.26 -13.40 0.29
CA PRO A 175 -14.00 -13.08 0.97
C PRO A 175 -13.34 -14.24 1.71
N ILE A 176 -14.10 -15.23 2.18
CA ILE A 176 -13.56 -16.35 2.96
C ILE A 176 -12.95 -17.47 2.10
N HIS A 177 -13.25 -17.51 0.80
CA HIS A 177 -12.78 -18.59 -0.07
C HIS A 177 -11.41 -18.30 -0.64
N GLN A 178 -10.52 -19.31 -0.63
CA GLN A 178 -9.27 -19.29 -1.36
C GLN A 178 -9.52 -19.12 -2.86
N GLN A 179 -8.72 -18.27 -3.50
CA GLN A 179 -8.60 -18.14 -4.95
C GLN A 179 -7.20 -18.56 -5.37
N PHE A 180 -7.02 -18.87 -6.64
CA PHE A 180 -5.88 -19.62 -7.14
C PHE A 180 -5.65 -20.94 -6.40
N ARG A 181 -5.23 -21.93 -7.12
CA ARG A 181 -4.75 -23.20 -6.59
C ARG A 181 -3.35 -23.00 -6.00
N ASP A 182 -2.94 -23.90 -5.13
CA ASP A 182 -1.62 -23.82 -4.51
C ASP A 182 -0.50 -23.87 -5.55
N ASP A 183 -0.62 -24.71 -6.58
CA ASP A 183 0.35 -24.85 -7.66
C ASP A 183 0.43 -23.58 -8.57
N GLU A 184 -0.67 -22.83 -8.72
CA GLU A 184 -0.68 -21.54 -9.42
C GLU A 184 0.02 -20.46 -8.59
N LEU A 185 -0.26 -20.38 -7.28
CA LEU A 185 0.43 -19.45 -6.36
C LEU A 185 1.93 -19.74 -6.30
N GLU A 186 2.32 -21.02 -6.20
CA GLU A 186 3.73 -21.43 -6.22
C GLU A 186 4.42 -21.03 -7.53
N ALA A 187 3.73 -21.18 -8.67
CA ALA A 187 4.28 -20.77 -9.96
C ALA A 187 4.51 -19.26 -10.06
N ILE A 188 3.54 -18.45 -9.58
CA ILE A 188 3.66 -16.97 -9.53
C ILE A 188 4.83 -16.57 -8.64
N VAL A 189 4.92 -17.10 -7.42
CA VAL A 189 5.98 -16.78 -6.46
C VAL A 189 7.33 -17.19 -7.00
N GLY A 190 7.47 -18.44 -7.50
CA GLY A 190 8.72 -18.93 -8.05
C GLY A 190 9.21 -18.13 -9.25
N GLU A 191 8.31 -17.64 -10.12
CA GLU A 191 8.70 -16.79 -11.24
C GLU A 191 9.11 -15.38 -10.78
N ALA A 192 8.40 -14.80 -9.81
CA ALA A 192 8.75 -13.49 -9.25
C ALA A 192 10.12 -13.52 -8.55
N GLU A 193 10.42 -14.57 -7.79
CA GLU A 193 11.70 -14.75 -7.09
C GLU A 193 12.90 -14.81 -8.03
N ARG A 194 12.74 -15.33 -9.25
CA ARG A 194 13.80 -15.36 -10.28
C ARG A 194 14.25 -13.95 -10.70
N PHE A 195 13.42 -12.95 -10.44
CA PHE A 195 13.71 -11.54 -10.70
C PHE A 195 13.93 -10.74 -9.41
N ASP A 196 14.20 -11.42 -8.29
CA ASP A 196 14.31 -10.80 -6.95
C ASP A 196 13.07 -9.99 -6.56
N ARG A 197 11.90 -10.36 -7.05
CA ARG A 197 10.62 -9.73 -6.69
C ARG A 197 9.86 -10.61 -5.70
N VAL A 198 9.17 -9.94 -4.78
CA VAL A 198 8.26 -10.58 -3.83
C VAL A 198 6.84 -10.57 -4.39
N VAL A 199 5.98 -11.39 -3.78
CA VAL A 199 4.54 -11.41 -4.06
C VAL A 199 3.78 -10.89 -2.85
N ALA A 200 2.81 -9.98 -3.10
CA ALA A 200 1.84 -9.47 -2.16
C ALA A 200 0.49 -10.13 -2.42
N ALA A 201 -0.15 -10.66 -1.39
CA ALA A 201 -1.39 -11.41 -1.52
C ALA A 201 -2.56 -10.68 -0.84
N HIS A 202 -3.57 -10.27 -1.63
CA HIS A 202 -4.89 -9.92 -1.10
C HIS A 202 -5.49 -11.16 -0.45
N CYS A 203 -5.77 -11.09 0.84
CA CYS A 203 -6.32 -12.20 1.61
C CYS A 203 -7.29 -11.68 2.69
N HIS A 204 -8.55 -12.07 2.61
CA HIS A 204 -9.46 -11.97 3.74
C HIS A 204 -9.55 -13.30 4.48
N GLY A 205 -9.94 -14.37 3.79
CA GLY A 205 -10.18 -15.69 4.37
C GLY A 205 -8.91 -16.43 4.80
N LYS A 206 -8.96 -17.12 5.94
CA LYS A 206 -7.85 -17.94 6.43
C LYS A 206 -7.29 -18.93 5.41
N PRO A 207 -8.12 -19.68 4.62
CA PRO A 207 -7.57 -20.58 3.61
C PRO A 207 -6.64 -19.88 2.61
N GLY A 208 -7.03 -18.68 2.11
CA GLY A 208 -6.20 -17.89 1.23
C GLY A 208 -4.93 -17.38 1.91
N ILE A 209 -4.99 -16.96 3.19
CA ILE A 209 -3.82 -16.56 3.97
C ILE A 209 -2.81 -17.70 4.05
N ILE A 210 -3.26 -18.89 4.44
CA ILE A 210 -2.37 -20.06 4.59
C ILE A 210 -1.79 -20.49 3.25
N ALA A 211 -2.59 -20.52 2.17
CA ALA A 211 -2.11 -20.86 0.83
C ALA A 211 -1.05 -19.87 0.34
N ALA A 212 -1.29 -18.56 0.49
CA ALA A 212 -0.34 -17.51 0.15
C ALA A 212 0.98 -17.63 0.93
N LEU A 213 0.90 -17.89 2.24
CA LEU A 213 2.09 -18.08 3.09
C LEU A 213 2.87 -19.35 2.70
N ASN A 214 2.19 -20.43 2.37
CA ASN A 214 2.82 -21.68 1.93
C ASN A 214 3.53 -21.52 0.60
N ALA A 215 2.91 -20.81 -0.34
CA ALA A 215 3.53 -20.46 -1.63
C ALA A 215 4.74 -19.53 -1.49
N GLY A 216 4.89 -18.79 -0.37
CA GLY A 216 6.01 -17.88 -0.13
C GLY A 216 5.70 -16.41 -0.37
N CYS A 217 4.42 -16.00 -0.37
CA CYS A 217 4.06 -14.59 -0.43
C CYS A 217 4.69 -13.80 0.72
N ARG A 218 5.24 -12.63 0.40
CA ARG A 218 5.95 -11.77 1.36
C ARG A 218 4.99 -11.00 2.26
N THR A 219 3.89 -10.52 1.71
CA THR A 219 2.92 -9.74 2.45
C THR A 219 1.53 -10.31 2.32
N ILE A 220 0.78 -10.23 3.41
CA ILE A 220 -0.66 -10.50 3.48
C ILE A 220 -1.35 -9.15 3.62
N GLU A 221 -2.17 -8.82 2.65
CA GLU A 221 -2.96 -7.60 2.63
C GLU A 221 -4.32 -7.86 3.30
N HIS A 222 -4.79 -6.94 4.11
CA HIS A 222 -6.04 -6.99 4.89
C HIS A 222 -6.01 -8.00 6.05
N GLY A 223 -5.90 -9.30 5.78
CA GLY A 223 -5.80 -10.34 6.83
C GLY A 223 -7.06 -10.51 7.70
N THR A 224 -8.25 -10.24 7.17
CA THR A 224 -9.51 -10.10 7.94
C THR A 224 -9.86 -11.28 8.84
N TYR A 225 -9.63 -12.51 8.38
CA TYR A 225 -9.89 -13.73 9.15
C TYR A 225 -8.60 -14.41 9.63
N LEU A 226 -7.55 -13.61 9.86
CA LEU A 226 -6.33 -14.06 10.51
C LEU A 226 -6.67 -14.47 11.95
N ASP A 227 -6.26 -15.67 12.32
CA ASP A 227 -6.33 -16.21 13.68
C ASP A 227 -4.91 -16.49 14.22
N GLU A 228 -4.82 -17.09 15.41
CA GLU A 228 -3.53 -17.39 16.03
C GLU A 228 -2.65 -18.32 15.18
N GLU A 229 -3.23 -19.32 14.51
CA GLU A 229 -2.49 -20.23 13.63
C GLU A 229 -1.91 -19.49 12.41
N ALA A 230 -2.72 -18.63 11.78
CA ALA A 230 -2.27 -17.81 10.67
C ALA A 230 -1.22 -16.79 11.10
N ALA A 231 -1.35 -16.20 12.30
CA ALA A 231 -0.35 -15.29 12.87
C ALA A 231 0.98 -16.03 13.14
N ASP A 232 0.94 -17.21 13.72
CA ASP A 232 2.13 -18.05 13.96
C ASP A 232 2.80 -18.45 12.62
N ALA A 233 2.00 -18.76 11.59
CA ALA A 233 2.52 -19.03 10.24
C ALA A 233 3.17 -17.79 9.62
N MET A 234 2.60 -16.59 9.77
CA MET A 234 3.22 -15.34 9.32
C MET A 234 4.58 -15.10 9.98
N ILE A 235 4.68 -15.31 11.28
CA ILE A 235 5.94 -15.17 12.02
C ILE A 235 6.97 -16.18 11.51
N ALA A 236 6.58 -17.46 11.39
CA ALA A 236 7.47 -18.52 10.92
C ALA A 236 8.01 -18.28 9.50
N LYS A 237 7.20 -17.64 8.63
CA LYS A 237 7.56 -17.29 7.24
C LYS A 237 8.18 -15.89 7.13
N ASN A 238 8.32 -15.15 8.26
CA ASN A 238 8.77 -13.76 8.28
C ASN A 238 7.96 -12.88 7.30
N ALA A 239 6.65 -13.13 7.20
CA ALA A 239 5.73 -12.36 6.38
C ALA A 239 5.30 -11.06 7.08
N VAL A 240 4.85 -10.09 6.31
CA VAL A 240 4.40 -8.78 6.80
C VAL A 240 2.89 -8.65 6.60
N LEU A 241 2.18 -8.22 7.63
CA LEU A 241 0.76 -7.85 7.53
C LEU A 241 0.64 -6.40 7.11
N VAL A 242 -0.23 -6.13 6.12
CA VAL A 242 -0.63 -4.78 5.71
C VAL A 242 -2.14 -4.65 5.92
N PRO A 243 -2.59 -4.17 7.10
CA PRO A 243 -3.96 -4.41 7.56
C PRO A 243 -5.03 -3.57 6.87
N THR A 244 -4.73 -2.36 6.44
CA THR A 244 -5.69 -1.45 5.77
C THR A 244 -6.97 -1.21 6.59
N ARG A 245 -6.83 -1.00 7.89
CA ARG A 245 -8.00 -0.83 8.78
C ARG A 245 -8.76 0.46 8.48
N TYR A 246 -8.08 1.50 8.04
CA TYR A 246 -8.65 2.80 7.71
C TYR A 246 -9.76 2.69 6.67
N ILE A 247 -9.53 1.98 5.54
CA ILE A 247 -10.57 1.86 4.50
C ILE A 247 -11.80 1.12 5.01
N VAL A 248 -11.63 0.11 5.87
CA VAL A 248 -12.76 -0.63 6.46
C VAL A 248 -13.64 0.31 7.29
N ASP A 249 -13.04 1.13 8.14
CA ASP A 249 -13.76 2.12 8.96
C ASP A 249 -14.48 3.16 8.08
N ARG A 250 -13.78 3.68 7.07
CA ARG A 250 -14.34 4.63 6.11
C ARG A 250 -15.52 4.07 5.32
N LEU A 251 -15.42 2.82 4.86
CA LEU A 251 -16.50 2.13 4.15
C LEU A 251 -17.72 1.95 5.03
N VAL A 252 -17.55 1.48 6.26
CA VAL A 252 -18.67 1.31 7.21
C VAL A 252 -19.33 2.65 7.51
N GLY A 253 -18.55 3.72 7.73
CA GLY A 253 -19.05 5.03 8.09
C GLY A 253 -19.69 5.81 6.94
N PHE A 254 -19.14 5.74 5.74
CA PHE A 254 -19.45 6.65 4.64
C PHE A 254 -19.75 5.96 3.30
N GLY A 255 -19.51 4.66 3.17
CA GLY A 255 -19.58 3.96 1.88
C GLY A 255 -20.93 4.11 1.18
N ARG A 256 -22.04 4.00 1.90
CA ARG A 256 -23.41 4.16 1.34
C ARG A 256 -23.63 5.57 0.79
N GLU A 257 -23.19 6.60 1.49
CA GLU A 257 -23.31 8.00 1.06
C GLU A 257 -22.46 8.29 -0.18
N ARG A 258 -21.34 7.59 -0.31
CA ARG A 258 -20.39 7.73 -1.42
C ARG A 258 -20.66 6.78 -2.59
N GLY A 259 -21.79 6.08 -2.57
CA GLY A 259 -22.26 5.26 -3.68
C GLY A 259 -21.50 3.95 -3.87
N VAL A 260 -20.91 3.41 -2.81
CA VAL A 260 -20.36 2.04 -2.80
C VAL A 260 -21.49 1.04 -3.03
N PRO A 261 -21.33 0.06 -3.92
CA PRO A 261 -22.39 -0.89 -4.25
C PRO A 261 -22.92 -1.66 -3.03
N ASP A 262 -24.23 -1.93 -3.01
CA ASP A 262 -24.90 -2.59 -1.88
C ASP A 262 -24.32 -3.97 -1.55
N TYR A 263 -23.87 -4.72 -2.54
CA TYR A 263 -23.24 -6.03 -2.30
C TYR A 263 -21.91 -5.88 -1.53
N ALA A 264 -21.13 -4.86 -1.86
CA ALA A 264 -19.88 -4.55 -1.17
C ALA A 264 -20.14 -4.08 0.25
N MET A 265 -21.15 -3.21 0.45
CA MET A 265 -21.55 -2.75 1.78
C MET A 265 -21.98 -3.91 2.68
N ARG A 266 -22.75 -4.88 2.17
CA ARG A 266 -23.14 -6.06 2.96
C ARG A 266 -21.91 -6.90 3.38
N LYS A 267 -20.93 -7.07 2.47
CA LYS A 267 -19.71 -7.83 2.78
C LYS A 267 -18.87 -7.12 3.84
N ILE A 268 -18.60 -5.81 3.68
CA ILE A 268 -17.74 -5.07 4.60
C ILE A 268 -18.36 -4.94 6.00
N GLU A 269 -19.67 -4.67 6.09
CA GLU A 269 -20.39 -4.58 7.36
C GLU A 269 -20.36 -5.91 8.13
N ALA A 270 -20.42 -7.05 7.41
CA ALA A 270 -20.38 -8.38 8.02
C ALA A 270 -18.99 -8.76 8.56
N MET A 271 -17.90 -8.17 8.03
CA MET A 271 -16.54 -8.58 8.38
C MET A 271 -15.73 -7.52 9.17
N ALA A 272 -16.29 -6.32 9.37
CA ALA A 272 -15.55 -5.20 9.97
C ALA A 272 -15.04 -5.48 11.40
N ASP A 273 -15.86 -6.11 12.24
CA ASP A 273 -15.48 -6.47 13.61
C ASP A 273 -14.44 -7.61 13.62
N GLN A 274 -14.58 -8.58 12.72
CA GLN A 274 -13.61 -9.66 12.58
C GLN A 274 -12.25 -9.13 12.13
N HIS A 275 -12.23 -8.16 11.21
CA HIS A 275 -11.00 -7.51 10.77
C HIS A 275 -10.27 -6.80 11.93
N LYS A 276 -11.02 -6.12 12.82
CA LYS A 276 -10.44 -5.50 14.01
C LYS A 276 -9.86 -6.55 14.97
N ALA A 277 -10.60 -7.63 15.20
CA ALA A 277 -10.14 -8.73 16.08
C ALA A 277 -8.88 -9.42 15.51
N ALA A 278 -8.83 -9.65 14.19
CA ALA A 278 -7.65 -10.22 13.53
C ALA A 278 -6.40 -9.33 13.67
N LEU A 279 -6.56 -8.01 13.53
CA LEU A 279 -5.48 -7.07 13.75
C LEU A 279 -4.96 -7.12 15.22
N GLN A 280 -5.86 -7.22 16.19
CA GLN A 280 -5.49 -7.38 17.61
C GLN A 280 -4.68 -8.66 17.84
N ILE A 281 -5.13 -9.80 17.30
CA ILE A 281 -4.38 -11.07 17.36
C ILE A 281 -2.98 -10.91 16.75
N ALA A 282 -2.87 -10.27 15.57
CA ALA A 282 -1.59 -10.06 14.92
C ALA A 282 -0.63 -9.20 15.79
N ILE A 283 -1.15 -8.18 16.46
CA ILE A 283 -0.39 -7.33 17.37
C ILE A 283 0.06 -8.12 18.60
N GLU A 284 -0.84 -8.85 19.26
CA GLU A 284 -0.56 -9.65 20.46
C GLU A 284 0.49 -10.74 20.18
N LYS A 285 0.44 -11.35 19.00
CA LYS A 285 1.40 -12.39 18.56
C LYS A 285 2.75 -11.79 18.13
N GLY A 286 2.83 -10.49 17.86
CA GLY A 286 4.05 -9.84 17.38
C GLY A 286 4.32 -10.03 15.89
N VAL A 287 3.29 -10.18 15.07
CA VAL A 287 3.41 -10.19 13.62
C VAL A 287 3.99 -8.85 13.16
N THR A 288 4.93 -8.87 12.21
CA THR A 288 5.45 -7.64 11.61
C THR A 288 4.34 -6.95 10.81
N ILE A 289 4.03 -5.70 11.17
CA ILE A 289 3.00 -4.88 10.49
C ILE A 289 3.68 -3.75 9.74
N ALA A 290 3.25 -3.50 8.50
CA ALA A 290 3.55 -2.29 7.75
C ALA A 290 2.25 -1.54 7.47
N LEU A 291 2.25 -0.21 7.61
CA LEU A 291 1.08 0.62 7.34
C LEU A 291 0.65 0.49 5.87
N GLY A 292 -0.64 0.34 5.65
CA GLY A 292 -1.30 0.44 4.35
C GLY A 292 -2.74 0.89 4.53
N THR A 293 -3.24 1.72 3.62
CA THR A 293 -4.55 2.38 3.78
C THR A 293 -5.64 1.86 2.85
N ASP A 294 -5.26 1.31 1.70
CA ASP A 294 -6.16 0.94 0.59
C ASP A 294 -6.94 2.15 0.02
N ILE A 295 -6.34 3.34 0.07
CA ILE A 295 -6.86 4.53 -0.61
C ILE A 295 -6.79 4.29 -2.11
N ALA A 296 -7.91 4.51 -2.83
CA ALA A 296 -8.01 4.16 -4.25
C ALA A 296 -8.71 5.20 -5.12
N THR A 297 -9.35 6.21 -4.54
CA THR A 297 -10.18 7.16 -5.29
C THR A 297 -9.61 8.56 -5.29
N SER A 298 -9.68 9.21 -6.47
CA SER A 298 -9.21 10.59 -6.68
C SER A 298 -10.27 11.61 -6.27
N GLY A 299 -9.83 12.69 -5.65
CA GLY A 299 -10.68 13.82 -5.23
C GLY A 299 -10.93 13.86 -3.73
N GLU A 300 -11.44 15.02 -3.28
CA GLU A 300 -11.66 15.29 -1.85
C GLU A 300 -12.96 14.66 -1.32
N ASP A 301 -13.98 14.58 -2.17
CA ASP A 301 -15.31 14.09 -1.80
C ASP A 301 -15.46 12.58 -2.05
N THR A 302 -14.53 11.79 -1.53
CA THR A 302 -14.46 10.33 -1.68
C THR A 302 -14.55 9.61 -0.35
N VAL A 303 -14.63 8.27 -0.38
CA VAL A 303 -14.65 7.46 0.86
C VAL A 303 -13.39 7.72 1.69
N ALA A 304 -12.22 7.71 1.05
CA ALA A 304 -10.93 7.93 1.68
C ALA A 304 -10.06 8.80 0.74
N PRO A 305 -9.99 10.12 0.98
CA PRO A 305 -9.21 11.04 0.14
C PRO A 305 -7.70 10.81 0.26
N TRP A 306 -6.97 10.98 -0.85
CA TRP A 306 -5.51 11.05 -0.82
C TRP A 306 -5.03 12.18 0.09
N GLY A 307 -3.97 11.94 0.85
CA GLY A 307 -3.48 12.84 1.90
C GLY A 307 -3.95 12.46 3.31
N THR A 308 -4.95 11.58 3.45
CA THR A 308 -5.44 11.15 4.78
C THR A 308 -4.82 9.86 5.30
N HIS A 309 -3.76 9.38 4.68
CA HIS A 309 -3.06 8.10 4.97
C HIS A 309 -2.67 7.95 6.44
N GLY A 310 -2.26 9.04 7.11
CA GLY A 310 -1.88 9.03 8.51
C GLY A 310 -2.99 8.61 9.48
N SER A 311 -4.25 8.61 9.02
CA SER A 311 -5.39 8.13 9.82
C SER A 311 -5.30 6.63 10.14
N GLU A 312 -4.60 5.82 9.33
CA GLU A 312 -4.36 4.40 9.65
C GLU A 312 -3.59 4.24 10.98
N LEU A 313 -2.69 5.17 11.31
CA LEU A 313 -1.93 5.12 12.57
C LEU A 313 -2.82 5.13 13.80
N ARG A 314 -3.91 5.93 13.81
CA ARG A 314 -4.90 5.93 14.89
C ARG A 314 -5.54 4.55 15.04
N HIS A 315 -5.94 3.92 13.94
CA HIS A 315 -6.56 2.59 13.99
C HIS A 315 -5.60 1.52 14.51
N LEU A 316 -4.30 1.62 14.20
CA LEU A 316 -3.28 0.73 14.75
C LEU A 316 -3.10 0.91 16.27
N VAL A 317 -3.12 2.15 16.74
CA VAL A 317 -3.07 2.47 18.19
C VAL A 317 -4.34 1.98 18.89
N ASP A 318 -5.52 2.21 18.31
CA ASP A 318 -6.81 1.76 18.85
C ASP A 318 -6.94 0.21 18.86
N ALA A 319 -6.14 -0.47 18.05
CA ALA A 319 -6.04 -1.93 18.06
C ALA A 319 -5.03 -2.48 19.09
N GLY A 320 -4.21 -1.62 19.70
CA GLY A 320 -3.31 -1.99 20.80
C GLY A 320 -1.82 -1.75 20.56
N LEU A 321 -1.41 -1.17 19.42
CA LEU A 321 -0.02 -0.76 19.24
C LEU A 321 0.31 0.49 20.08
N GLU A 322 1.47 0.49 20.71
CA GLU A 322 2.03 1.70 21.29
C GLU A 322 2.31 2.74 20.17
N PRO A 323 2.14 4.05 20.42
CA PRO A 323 2.28 5.08 19.37
C PRO A 323 3.59 5.01 18.58
N LEU A 324 4.72 4.76 19.26
CA LEU A 324 6.02 4.63 18.58
C LEU A 324 6.07 3.38 17.69
N ALA A 325 5.47 2.27 18.11
CA ALA A 325 5.37 1.06 17.30
C ALA A 325 4.45 1.28 16.09
N ALA A 326 3.35 2.04 16.25
CA ALA A 326 2.50 2.43 15.12
C ALA A 326 3.28 3.29 14.11
N ILE A 327 4.07 4.27 14.56
CA ILE A 327 4.95 5.07 13.69
C ILE A 327 5.97 4.18 12.96
N GLN A 328 6.51 3.15 13.61
CA GLN A 328 7.43 2.20 12.98
C GLN A 328 6.77 1.44 11.82
N THR A 329 5.47 1.16 11.87
CA THR A 329 4.75 0.53 10.76
C THR A 329 4.78 1.39 9.50
N ALA A 330 4.70 2.71 9.65
CA ALA A 330 4.73 3.69 8.57
C ALA A 330 6.15 4.15 8.20
N THR A 331 7.18 3.65 8.84
CA THR A 331 8.56 4.09 8.61
C THR A 331 9.50 2.89 8.42
N ALA A 332 10.11 2.39 9.48
CA ALA A 332 11.13 1.33 9.42
C ALA A 332 10.60 -0.01 8.87
N ASN A 333 9.30 -0.30 9.02
CA ASN A 333 8.70 -1.53 8.54
C ASN A 333 8.25 -1.47 7.07
N GLY A 334 7.92 -0.26 6.55
CA GLY A 334 7.47 -0.10 5.18
C GLY A 334 8.37 -0.77 4.13
N PRO A 335 9.69 -0.48 4.12
CA PRO A 335 10.64 -1.12 3.19
C PRO A 335 10.64 -2.65 3.26
N LEU A 336 10.36 -3.27 4.42
CA LEU A 336 10.36 -4.73 4.60
C LEU A 336 9.36 -5.44 3.68
N SER A 337 8.31 -4.73 3.27
CA SER A 337 7.29 -5.22 2.34
C SER A 337 7.82 -5.51 0.94
N LEU A 338 8.99 -4.97 0.56
CA LEU A 338 9.65 -5.18 -0.74
C LEU A 338 10.74 -6.26 -0.72
N GLY A 339 10.94 -6.94 0.42
CA GLY A 339 11.90 -8.02 0.55
C GLY A 339 13.33 -7.60 0.19
N ARG A 340 13.99 -8.31 -0.75
CA ARG A 340 15.38 -8.03 -1.16
C ARG A 340 15.53 -6.69 -1.90
N GLN A 341 14.46 -6.15 -2.46
CA GLN A 341 14.45 -4.86 -3.17
C GLN A 341 14.19 -3.67 -2.22
N ALA A 342 14.11 -3.93 -0.90
CA ALA A 342 13.89 -2.89 0.08
C ALA A 342 14.98 -1.81 0.01
N PRO A 343 14.61 -0.53 -0.20
CA PRO A 343 15.58 0.55 -0.12
C PRO A 343 16.06 0.73 1.31
N GLN A 344 17.24 1.30 1.47
CA GLN A 344 17.76 1.69 2.77
C GLN A 344 17.08 3.00 3.24
N ALA A 345 15.80 2.91 3.61
CA ALA A 345 14.91 4.03 3.94
C ALA A 345 14.13 3.78 5.25
N GLY A 346 13.35 4.76 5.68
CA GLY A 346 12.46 4.66 6.85
C GLY A 346 13.14 4.80 8.19
N ARG A 347 14.39 5.27 8.25
CA ARG A 347 15.14 5.54 9.49
C ARG A 347 15.95 6.82 9.36
N LEU A 348 16.07 7.57 10.45
CA LEU A 348 17.04 8.66 10.56
C LEU A 348 18.39 8.09 10.99
N ALA A 349 19.16 7.61 10.02
CA ALA A 349 20.48 7.04 10.23
C ALA A 349 21.41 7.38 9.07
N GLU A 350 22.71 7.44 9.33
CA GLU A 350 23.74 7.66 8.31
C GLU A 350 23.66 6.58 7.22
N GLY A 351 23.75 7.00 5.95
CA GLY A 351 23.65 6.14 4.78
C GLY A 351 22.22 5.81 4.34
N PHE A 352 21.20 6.18 5.10
CA PHE A 352 19.79 6.01 4.69
C PHE A 352 19.37 7.11 3.72
N VAL A 353 18.38 6.80 2.89
CA VAL A 353 17.75 7.78 1.99
C VAL A 353 17.27 8.99 2.81
N ALA A 354 17.54 10.18 2.31
CA ALA A 354 17.19 11.44 2.98
C ALA A 354 15.71 11.80 2.74
N ASP A 355 14.82 10.85 3.08
CA ASP A 355 13.39 11.04 3.17
C ASP A 355 13.05 11.41 4.62
N VAL A 356 12.74 12.67 4.84
CA VAL A 356 12.56 13.25 6.17
C VAL A 356 11.32 14.13 6.18
N ILE A 357 10.58 14.09 7.28
CA ILE A 357 9.49 15.04 7.52
C ILE A 357 9.69 15.75 8.85
N ALA A 358 9.19 16.98 8.92
CA ALA A 358 9.02 17.69 10.17
C ALA A 358 7.53 17.82 10.50
N VAL A 359 7.19 17.65 11.78
CA VAL A 359 5.82 17.73 12.26
C VAL A 359 5.69 18.78 13.37
N ALA A 360 4.51 19.38 13.47
CA ALA A 360 4.25 20.51 14.35
C ALA A 360 4.31 20.16 15.85
N GLU A 361 3.99 18.92 16.21
CA GLU A 361 3.88 18.43 17.58
C GLU A 361 4.44 17.00 17.69
N ASP A 362 4.66 16.52 18.91
CA ASP A 362 5.14 15.17 19.18
C ASP A 362 4.08 14.10 18.85
N PRO A 363 4.28 13.28 17.79
CA PRO A 363 3.31 12.26 17.38
C PRO A 363 3.29 11.04 18.33
N VAL A 364 4.26 10.88 19.21
CA VAL A 364 4.24 9.84 20.26
C VAL A 364 3.24 10.21 21.35
N GLY A 365 3.16 11.50 21.67
CA GLY A 365 2.16 12.04 22.62
C GLY A 365 0.75 12.15 22.02
N ASN A 366 0.66 12.39 20.70
CA ASN A 366 -0.61 12.52 20.00
C ASN A 366 -0.46 12.01 18.56
N ILE A 367 -0.88 10.77 18.31
CA ILE A 367 -0.72 10.13 17.01
C ILE A 367 -1.53 10.83 15.90
N ASP A 368 -2.64 11.52 16.24
CA ASP A 368 -3.51 12.22 15.29
C ASP A 368 -2.83 13.41 14.60
N VAL A 369 -1.72 13.88 15.13
CA VAL A 369 -0.87 14.87 14.44
C VAL A 369 -0.53 14.43 13.03
N LEU A 370 -0.29 13.13 12.82
CA LEU A 370 0.08 12.55 11.53
C LEU A 370 -1.11 12.31 10.59
N ALA A 371 -2.34 12.33 11.10
CA ALA A 371 -3.55 12.20 10.29
C ALA A 371 -3.89 13.48 9.50
N GLU A 372 -3.38 14.63 9.94
CA GLU A 372 -3.70 15.93 9.38
C GLU A 372 -2.52 16.49 8.57
N PRO A 373 -2.59 16.58 7.23
CA PRO A 373 -1.48 17.06 6.39
C PRO A 373 -0.92 18.43 6.79
N LYS A 374 -1.74 19.32 7.37
CA LYS A 374 -1.31 20.64 7.83
C LYS A 374 -0.28 20.59 8.96
N ASN A 375 -0.27 19.51 9.74
CA ASN A 375 0.66 19.32 10.86
C ASN A 375 2.04 18.79 10.39
N VAL A 376 2.12 18.25 9.16
CA VAL A 376 3.39 17.96 8.48
C VAL A 376 3.90 19.27 7.89
N THR A 377 4.85 19.91 8.56
CA THR A 377 5.31 21.26 8.21
C THR A 377 6.33 21.27 7.09
N HIS A 378 7.24 20.28 7.06
CA HIS A 378 8.23 20.14 6.01
C HIS A 378 8.27 18.71 5.48
N VAL A 379 8.58 18.58 4.21
CA VAL A 379 8.78 17.29 3.53
C VAL A 379 10.02 17.36 2.66
N TRP A 380 11.01 16.53 2.98
CA TRP A 380 12.15 16.26 2.12
C TRP A 380 12.04 14.84 1.57
N LYS A 381 12.20 14.71 0.26
CA LYS A 381 12.31 13.44 -0.44
C LYS A 381 13.65 13.40 -1.18
N SER A 382 14.46 12.39 -0.92
CA SER A 382 15.83 12.30 -1.44
C SER A 382 16.64 13.57 -1.22
N GLY A 383 16.52 14.18 -0.02
CA GLY A 383 17.21 15.42 0.35
C GLY A 383 16.64 16.71 -0.25
N MET A 384 15.73 16.63 -1.20
CA MET A 384 15.10 17.81 -1.82
C MET A 384 13.85 18.22 -1.04
N LEU A 385 13.73 19.51 -0.74
CA LEU A 385 12.59 20.09 -0.03
C LEU A 385 11.39 20.28 -0.98
N TYR A 386 10.25 19.68 -0.62
CA TYR A 386 9.00 19.77 -1.38
C TYR A 386 7.90 20.55 -0.67
N LYS A 387 7.97 20.62 0.66
CA LYS A 387 7.00 21.35 1.49
C LYS A 387 7.71 22.10 2.59
N GLN A 388 7.29 23.34 2.83
CA GLN A 388 7.65 24.16 4.00
C GLN A 388 6.50 25.12 4.32
N PRO A 389 6.43 25.70 5.53
CA PRO A 389 5.49 26.76 5.86
C PRO A 389 5.65 27.95 4.91
N ALA A 390 4.52 28.62 4.60
CA ALA A 390 4.49 29.81 3.75
C ALA A 390 5.15 31.01 4.42
#